data_87c17159bf5b45bf17f5ed077f2fc93a
#
_entry.id   87c17159bf5b45bf17f5ed077f2fc93a
#
_cell.length_a   1.000
_cell.length_b   1.000
_cell.length_c   1.000
_cell.angle_alpha   90.00
_cell.angle_beta   90.00
_cell.angle_gamma   90.00
#
_symmetry.space_group_name_H-M   'P 1'
#
loop_
_entity.id
_entity.type
_entity.pdbx_description
1 polymer ?
#
loop_
_entity_poly.entity_id
_entity_poly.type
_entity_poly.pdbx_seq_one_letter_code
_entity_poly.pdbx_strand_id
1 'polypeptide(L)'
;MRVTGDYSKDDYVKVEGLVAPEICTALCQQLEMDIRASGRTFQSFALAQPLTRQATVEITGHQSRPLLAFLWGLTPIVSELTGADLLPSFDYFRIYPKGDICRVHSDRPSCEHSVSLTLAYSDGLPWNLQIGTQPVEDAKSLNEDFGDEPFSSVAMKPGDAVLYQGVKRRHGRIEPNPNGWSAHLFLQWVERGGAHMGHAFDAELLRAQAEGERA
;
A
#
# COMPACT_ATOMS: atom_id res chain seq x y z
N MET A 1 -6.55 -13.26 -13.23
CA MET A 1 -6.03 -13.21 -11.85
C MET A 1 -5.50 -14.60 -11.47
N ARG A 2 -4.28 -14.69 -10.91
CA ARG A 2 -3.68 -15.92 -10.38
C ARG A 2 -3.12 -15.64 -8.99
N VAL A 3 -3.47 -16.49 -8.01
CA VAL A 3 -2.99 -16.37 -6.62
C VAL A 3 -1.89 -17.39 -6.38
N THR A 4 -0.82 -16.99 -5.72
CA THR A 4 0.31 -17.85 -5.33
C THR A 4 0.55 -17.69 -3.84
N GLY A 5 0.55 -18.77 -3.08
CA GLY A 5 0.61 -18.83 -1.62
C GLY A 5 -0.73 -19.22 -1.00
N ASP A 6 -0.78 -19.28 0.31
CA ASP A 6 -1.97 -19.58 1.12
C ASP A 6 -2.11 -18.52 2.21
N TYR A 7 -3.05 -17.57 2.02
CA TYR A 7 -3.23 -16.46 2.94
C TYR A 7 -3.53 -16.88 4.37
N SER A 8 -4.27 -17.99 4.53
CA SER A 8 -4.66 -18.48 5.85
C SER A 8 -3.50 -19.06 6.66
N LYS A 9 -2.41 -19.46 5.97
CA LYS A 9 -1.21 -20.04 6.61
C LYS A 9 -0.05 -19.06 6.70
N ASP A 10 0.16 -18.30 5.62
CA ASP A 10 1.36 -17.49 5.45
C ASP A 10 1.11 -16.02 5.80
N ASP A 11 -0.17 -15.62 6.01
CA ASP A 11 -0.64 -14.24 6.19
C ASP A 11 -0.26 -13.31 5.01
N TYR A 12 0.14 -13.87 3.88
CA TYR A 12 0.32 -13.14 2.63
C TYR A 12 0.20 -14.03 1.40
N VAL A 13 -0.18 -13.43 0.27
CA VAL A 13 -0.20 -14.07 -1.06
C VAL A 13 0.20 -13.08 -2.13
N LYS A 14 0.82 -13.58 -3.21
CA LYS A 14 0.96 -12.84 -4.45
C LYS A 14 -0.29 -13.00 -5.30
N VAL A 15 -0.82 -11.89 -5.81
CA VAL A 15 -1.97 -11.85 -6.72
C VAL A 15 -1.52 -11.28 -8.06
N GLU A 16 -1.29 -12.12 -9.04
CA GLU A 16 -0.91 -11.71 -10.39
C GLU A 16 -2.15 -11.30 -11.18
N GLY A 17 -2.08 -10.11 -11.78
CA GLY A 17 -3.18 -9.55 -12.57
C GLY A 17 -4.41 -9.26 -11.73
N LEU A 18 -4.24 -8.71 -10.51
CA LEU A 18 -5.35 -8.20 -9.71
C LEU A 18 -6.09 -7.09 -10.46
N VAL A 19 -5.34 -6.23 -11.14
CA VAL A 19 -5.84 -5.16 -11.98
C VAL A 19 -5.18 -5.27 -13.36
N ALA A 20 -5.93 -5.01 -14.44
CA ALA A 20 -5.36 -4.97 -15.78
C ALA A 20 -4.31 -3.83 -15.89
N PRO A 21 -3.15 -4.04 -16.54
CA PRO A 21 -2.12 -3.00 -16.66
C PRO A 21 -2.62 -1.72 -17.32
N GLU A 22 -3.58 -1.83 -18.24
CA GLU A 22 -4.22 -0.70 -18.92
C GLU A 22 -5.01 0.18 -17.94
N ILE A 23 -5.64 -0.45 -16.93
CA ILE A 23 -6.35 0.27 -15.85
C ILE A 23 -5.36 0.97 -14.94
N CYS A 24 -4.23 0.33 -14.61
CA CYS A 24 -3.15 0.96 -13.84
C CYS A 24 -2.61 2.21 -14.55
N THR A 25 -2.41 2.12 -15.87
CA THR A 25 -1.99 3.24 -16.70
C THR A 25 -3.03 4.36 -16.69
N ALA A 26 -4.31 4.01 -16.91
CA ALA A 26 -5.41 4.98 -16.90
C ALA A 26 -5.55 5.69 -15.54
N LEU A 27 -5.39 4.96 -14.43
CA LEU A 27 -5.42 5.56 -13.09
C LEU A 27 -4.29 6.58 -12.91
N CYS A 28 -3.05 6.23 -13.28
CA CYS A 28 -1.92 7.15 -13.19
C CYS A 28 -2.14 8.42 -14.05
N GLN A 29 -2.67 8.26 -15.27
CA GLN A 29 -3.00 9.37 -16.15
C GLN A 29 -4.11 10.25 -15.56
N GLN A 30 -5.17 9.65 -15.00
CA GLN A 30 -6.25 10.39 -14.36
C GLN A 30 -5.74 11.21 -13.18
N LEU A 31 -4.91 10.61 -12.31
CA LEU A 31 -4.28 11.33 -11.20
C LEU A 31 -3.45 12.52 -11.70
N GLU A 32 -2.63 12.33 -12.73
CA GLU A 32 -1.85 13.42 -13.31
C GLU A 32 -2.72 14.54 -13.86
N MET A 33 -3.81 14.18 -14.57
CA MET A 33 -4.77 15.16 -15.11
C MET A 33 -5.44 15.95 -13.99
N ASP A 34 -5.93 15.29 -12.93
CA ASP A 34 -6.62 15.94 -11.82
C ASP A 34 -5.69 16.90 -11.06
N ILE A 35 -4.44 16.47 -10.83
CA ILE A 35 -3.40 17.30 -10.19
C ILE A 35 -3.10 18.53 -11.03
N ARG A 36 -2.88 18.36 -12.34
CA ARG A 36 -2.64 19.48 -13.26
C ARG A 36 -3.83 20.44 -13.35
N ALA A 37 -5.05 19.90 -13.35
CA ALA A 37 -6.28 20.71 -13.36
C ALA A 37 -6.41 21.56 -12.08
N SER A 38 -5.85 21.11 -10.94
CA SER A 38 -5.78 21.89 -9.70
C SER A 38 -4.63 22.90 -9.66
N GLY A 39 -3.86 23.06 -10.76
CA GLY A 39 -2.68 23.93 -10.81
C GLY A 39 -1.45 23.41 -10.06
N ARG A 40 -1.45 22.13 -9.68
CA ARG A 40 -0.37 21.47 -8.92
C ARG A 40 0.44 20.51 -9.78
N THR A 41 1.50 19.97 -9.22
CA THR A 41 2.31 18.90 -9.80
C THR A 41 2.46 17.77 -8.78
N PHE A 42 2.86 16.58 -9.21
CA PHE A 42 3.20 15.49 -8.27
C PHE A 42 4.19 15.93 -7.21
N GLN A 43 5.19 16.74 -7.58
CA GLN A 43 6.20 17.23 -6.64
C GLN A 43 5.63 18.06 -5.48
N SER A 44 4.47 18.70 -5.66
CA SER A 44 3.80 19.44 -4.59
C SER A 44 3.19 18.55 -3.49
N PHE A 45 3.20 17.22 -3.70
CA PHE A 45 2.79 16.21 -2.73
C PHE A 45 3.99 15.43 -2.17
N ALA A 46 5.22 15.91 -2.44
CA ALA A 46 6.41 15.25 -1.91
C ALA A 46 6.49 15.44 -0.39
N LEU A 47 6.68 14.34 0.32
CA LEU A 47 6.75 14.29 1.77
C LEU A 47 7.98 13.48 2.19
N ALA A 48 8.81 14.05 3.06
CA ALA A 48 9.86 13.33 3.76
C ALA A 48 9.26 12.64 4.98
N GLN A 49 9.49 11.34 5.11
CA GLN A 49 8.96 10.53 6.21
C GLN A 49 9.96 9.47 6.64
N PRO A 50 9.91 9.00 7.91
CA PRO A 50 10.88 8.02 8.41
C PRO A 50 10.86 6.67 7.67
N LEU A 51 9.72 6.31 7.07
CA LEU A 51 9.52 5.04 6.38
C LEU A 51 10.37 4.91 5.10
N THR A 52 10.68 6.02 4.45
CA THR A 52 11.45 6.05 3.20
C THR A 52 12.79 6.75 3.41
N ARG A 53 13.76 6.47 2.56
CA ARG A 53 15.07 7.12 2.62
C ARG A 53 15.04 8.51 2.02
N GLN A 54 14.20 8.70 1.02
CA GLN A 54 14.03 9.97 0.31
C GLN A 54 12.59 10.49 0.45
N ALA A 55 12.36 11.74 0.08
CA ALA A 55 11.00 12.27 -0.02
C ALA A 55 10.25 11.54 -1.16
N THR A 56 9.05 11.06 -0.86
CA THR A 56 8.16 10.38 -1.81
C THR A 56 6.94 11.24 -2.07
N VAL A 57 6.38 11.18 -3.26
CA VAL A 57 5.04 11.73 -3.54
C VAL A 57 4.01 10.84 -2.86
N GLU A 58 3.08 11.45 -2.13
CA GLU A 58 1.99 10.72 -1.49
C GLU A 58 0.65 11.43 -1.68
N ILE A 59 -0.36 10.70 -2.14
CA ILE A 59 -1.72 11.21 -2.37
C ILE A 59 -2.69 10.20 -1.78
N THR A 60 -3.51 10.65 -0.84
CA THR A 60 -4.52 9.81 -0.18
C THR A 60 -5.84 9.77 -0.97
N GLY A 61 -6.68 8.79 -0.70
CA GLY A 61 -8.01 8.69 -1.27
C GLY A 61 -8.90 9.91 -0.97
N HIS A 62 -8.71 10.55 0.17
CA HIS A 62 -9.43 11.80 0.49
C HIS A 62 -9.04 12.97 -0.42
N GLN A 63 -7.84 12.95 -0.97
CA GLN A 63 -7.35 13.94 -1.94
C GLN A 63 -7.70 13.57 -3.38
N SER A 64 -8.02 12.29 -3.64
CA SER A 64 -8.35 11.78 -4.97
C SER A 64 -9.43 10.71 -4.92
N ARG A 65 -10.65 11.07 -5.33
CA ARG A 65 -11.80 10.14 -5.33
C ARG A 65 -11.60 8.85 -6.14
N PRO A 66 -10.87 8.85 -7.29
CA PRO A 66 -10.55 7.61 -7.99
C PRO A 66 -9.86 6.57 -7.12
N LEU A 67 -8.99 6.97 -6.17
CA LEU A 67 -8.31 6.05 -5.23
C LEU A 67 -9.31 5.40 -4.28
N LEU A 68 -10.23 6.17 -3.69
CA LEU A 68 -11.32 5.63 -2.85
C LEU A 68 -12.21 4.65 -3.64
N ALA A 69 -12.48 4.94 -4.91
CA ALA A 69 -13.27 4.04 -5.75
C ALA A 69 -12.56 2.69 -5.95
N PHE A 70 -11.23 2.71 -6.08
CA PHE A 70 -10.40 1.49 -6.12
C PHE A 70 -10.48 0.71 -4.81
N LEU A 71 -10.28 1.36 -3.68
CA LEU A 71 -10.36 0.74 -2.35
C LEU A 71 -11.73 0.07 -2.14
N TRP A 72 -12.82 0.80 -2.39
CA TRP A 72 -14.17 0.26 -2.19
C TRP A 72 -14.50 -0.83 -3.21
N GLY A 73 -14.12 -0.65 -4.47
CA GLY A 73 -14.41 -1.59 -5.56
C GLY A 73 -13.66 -2.92 -5.41
N LEU A 74 -12.48 -2.93 -4.83
CA LEU A 74 -11.70 -4.15 -4.59
C LEU A 74 -12.09 -4.88 -3.30
N THR A 75 -12.88 -4.27 -2.42
CA THR A 75 -13.30 -4.89 -1.14
C THR A 75 -13.87 -6.30 -1.30
N PRO A 76 -14.81 -6.60 -2.23
CA PRO A 76 -15.35 -7.95 -2.38
C PRO A 76 -14.30 -8.99 -2.76
N ILE A 77 -13.37 -8.63 -3.67
CA ILE A 77 -12.29 -9.52 -4.11
C ILE A 77 -11.32 -9.79 -2.96
N VAL A 78 -10.95 -8.75 -2.21
CA VAL A 78 -10.02 -8.90 -1.08
C VAL A 78 -10.67 -9.69 0.04
N SER A 79 -11.97 -9.50 0.32
CA SER A 79 -12.73 -10.33 1.28
C SER A 79 -12.72 -11.82 0.87
N GLU A 80 -12.90 -12.11 -0.42
CA GLU A 80 -12.83 -13.50 -0.92
C GLU A 80 -11.43 -14.10 -0.74
N LEU A 81 -10.38 -13.33 -1.05
CA LEU A 81 -8.99 -13.77 -0.95
C LEU A 81 -8.53 -14.01 0.50
N THR A 82 -9.03 -13.23 1.44
CA THR A 82 -8.72 -13.36 2.87
C THR A 82 -9.61 -14.35 3.59
N GLY A 83 -10.81 -14.62 3.05
CA GLY A 83 -11.87 -15.36 3.73
C GLY A 83 -12.55 -14.58 4.87
N ALA A 84 -12.32 -13.27 4.98
CA ALA A 84 -12.84 -12.38 6.02
C ALA A 84 -13.87 -11.39 5.46
N ASP A 85 -14.84 -10.98 6.29
CA ASP A 85 -15.76 -9.87 5.96
C ASP A 85 -15.05 -8.54 6.26
N LEU A 86 -14.65 -7.83 5.21
CA LEU A 86 -13.81 -6.66 5.31
C LEU A 86 -14.58 -5.34 5.16
N LEU A 87 -14.10 -4.33 5.88
CA LEU A 87 -14.44 -2.93 5.70
C LEU A 87 -13.20 -2.17 5.20
N PRO A 88 -13.34 -1.29 4.20
CA PRO A 88 -12.22 -0.44 3.77
C PRO A 88 -11.81 0.49 4.89
N SER A 89 -10.50 0.68 5.05
CA SER A 89 -9.93 1.60 6.03
C SER A 89 -9.44 2.88 5.34
N PHE A 90 -8.29 2.83 4.69
CA PHE A 90 -7.75 3.97 3.95
C PHE A 90 -6.87 3.50 2.78
N ASP A 91 -6.48 4.44 1.94
CA ASP A 91 -5.60 4.19 0.82
C ASP A 91 -4.66 5.37 0.56
N TYR A 92 -3.57 5.09 -0.12
CA TYR A 92 -2.69 6.10 -0.65
C TYR A 92 -1.90 5.62 -1.86
N PHE A 93 -1.75 6.51 -2.81
CA PHE A 93 -0.85 6.39 -3.94
C PHE A 93 0.52 6.94 -3.54
N ARG A 94 1.61 6.25 -3.92
CA ARG A 94 2.97 6.71 -3.65
C ARG A 94 3.88 6.54 -4.87
N ILE A 95 4.74 7.56 -5.12
CA ILE A 95 5.83 7.46 -6.08
C ILE A 95 7.15 7.50 -5.30
N TYR A 96 7.94 6.46 -5.49
CA TYR A 96 9.31 6.37 -4.97
C TYR A 96 10.30 6.82 -6.04
N PRO A 97 11.25 7.71 -5.73
CA PRO A 97 12.32 8.10 -6.65
C PRO A 97 13.38 7.00 -6.78
N LYS A 98 14.29 7.17 -7.74
CA LYS A 98 15.43 6.26 -7.96
C LYS A 98 16.30 6.16 -6.71
N GLY A 99 16.68 4.93 -6.37
CA GLY A 99 17.58 4.65 -5.24
C GLY A 99 16.90 4.71 -3.87
N ASP A 100 15.59 5.00 -3.81
CA ASP A 100 14.84 4.96 -2.56
C ASP A 100 14.61 3.54 -2.08
N ILE A 101 14.31 3.39 -0.79
CA ILE A 101 13.88 2.15 -0.14
C ILE A 101 12.59 2.40 0.63
N CYS A 102 11.88 1.32 0.95
CA CYS A 102 10.88 1.32 2.03
C CYS A 102 11.44 0.50 3.18
N ARG A 103 11.70 1.13 4.32
CA ARG A 103 12.26 0.48 5.50
C ARG A 103 11.37 -0.65 6.00
N VAL A 104 11.97 -1.67 6.55
CA VAL A 104 11.27 -2.82 7.12
C VAL A 104 10.50 -2.37 8.36
N HIS A 105 9.20 -2.64 8.38
CA HIS A 105 8.26 -2.25 9.42
C HIS A 105 7.08 -3.21 9.48
N SER A 106 6.28 -3.13 10.52
CA SER A 106 4.90 -3.59 10.55
C SER A 106 3.96 -2.40 10.56
N ASP A 107 2.78 -2.61 10.05
CA ASP A 107 1.77 -1.56 9.90
C ASP A 107 1.04 -1.23 11.22
N ARG A 108 0.37 -0.10 11.23
CA ARG A 108 -0.57 0.30 12.28
C ARG A 108 -1.89 -0.50 12.19
N PRO A 109 -2.70 -0.54 13.26
CA PRO A 109 -3.95 -1.32 13.31
C PRO A 109 -4.93 -1.09 12.16
N SER A 110 -4.98 0.12 11.59
CA SER A 110 -5.83 0.44 10.43
C SER A 110 -5.41 -0.27 9.13
N CYS A 111 -4.26 -0.95 9.11
CA CYS A 111 -3.72 -1.72 7.99
C CYS A 111 -3.73 -3.22 8.31
N GLU A 112 -4.83 -3.73 8.89
CA GLU A 112 -4.94 -5.13 9.29
C GLU A 112 -4.75 -6.05 8.08
N HIS A 113 -5.42 -5.77 6.98
CA HIS A 113 -5.23 -6.41 5.68
C HIS A 113 -4.79 -5.37 4.67
N SER A 114 -3.63 -5.58 4.08
CA SER A 114 -2.95 -4.61 3.21
C SER A 114 -2.75 -5.18 1.81
N VAL A 115 -3.03 -4.38 0.79
CA VAL A 115 -2.66 -4.66 -0.59
C VAL A 115 -1.62 -3.64 -1.05
N SER A 116 -0.43 -4.12 -1.45
CA SER A 116 0.54 -3.34 -2.21
C SER A 116 0.39 -3.65 -3.69
N LEU A 117 -0.29 -2.78 -4.43
CA LEU A 117 -0.51 -2.89 -5.88
C LEU A 117 0.56 -2.10 -6.63
N THR A 118 1.26 -2.74 -7.55
CA THR A 118 2.18 -2.06 -8.47
C THR A 118 1.40 -1.44 -9.62
N LEU A 119 1.57 -0.12 -9.84
CA LEU A 119 0.91 0.60 -10.94
C LEU A 119 1.85 0.80 -12.12
N ALA A 120 3.08 1.27 -11.89
CA ALA A 120 4.01 1.56 -12.96
C ALA A 120 5.47 1.59 -12.50
N TYR A 121 6.37 1.33 -13.44
CA TYR A 121 7.82 1.50 -13.34
C TYR A 121 8.30 2.31 -14.54
N SER A 122 9.08 3.37 -14.32
CA SER A 122 9.60 4.21 -15.42
C SER A 122 10.48 3.45 -16.40
N ASP A 123 11.24 2.46 -15.90
CA ASP A 123 12.19 1.69 -16.70
C ASP A 123 11.77 0.22 -16.86
N GLY A 124 10.58 -0.15 -16.36
CA GLY A 124 10.05 -1.51 -16.49
C GLY A 124 10.75 -2.57 -15.63
N LEU A 125 11.63 -2.17 -14.71
CA LEU A 125 12.38 -3.08 -13.86
C LEU A 125 11.58 -3.44 -12.61
N PRO A 126 11.30 -4.73 -12.33
CA PRO A 126 10.62 -5.12 -11.11
C PRO A 126 11.40 -4.67 -9.88
N TRP A 127 10.67 -4.10 -8.91
CA TRP A 127 11.19 -3.72 -7.60
C TRP A 127 10.44 -4.49 -6.52
N ASN A 128 11.12 -5.46 -5.92
CA ASN A 128 10.50 -6.46 -5.07
C ASN A 128 9.98 -5.88 -3.76
N LEU A 129 8.89 -6.44 -3.25
CA LEU A 129 8.45 -6.32 -1.88
C LEU A 129 8.97 -7.53 -1.09
N GLN A 130 9.65 -7.27 0.03
CA GLN A 130 10.08 -8.30 0.97
C GLN A 130 9.09 -8.38 2.13
N ILE A 131 8.77 -9.63 2.54
CA ILE A 131 7.84 -9.92 3.64
C ILE A 131 8.48 -10.94 4.57
N GLY A 132 8.55 -10.61 5.86
CA GLY A 132 9.04 -11.51 6.90
C GLY A 132 8.19 -12.78 6.99
N THR A 133 8.85 -13.93 7.11
CA THR A 133 8.15 -15.23 7.19
C THR A 133 7.69 -15.58 8.61
N GLN A 134 8.13 -14.82 9.62
CA GLN A 134 7.70 -14.97 11.00
C GLN A 134 6.68 -13.88 11.37
N PRO A 135 5.58 -14.22 12.05
CA PRO A 135 4.66 -13.21 12.58
C PRO A 135 5.33 -12.45 13.71
N VAL A 136 4.97 -11.17 13.87
CA VAL A 136 5.43 -10.34 14.98
C VAL A 136 4.23 -9.82 15.77
N GLU A 137 4.35 -9.82 17.09
CA GLU A 137 3.27 -9.37 17.99
C GLU A 137 3.36 -7.86 18.26
N ASP A 138 4.55 -7.26 18.20
CA ASP A 138 4.75 -5.86 18.60
C ASP A 138 5.96 -5.21 17.91
N ALA A 139 5.93 -5.07 16.59
CA ALA A 139 7.05 -4.53 15.85
C ALA A 139 6.77 -3.12 15.32
N LYS A 140 7.08 -2.12 16.13
CA LYS A 140 7.04 -0.69 15.75
C LYS A 140 8.39 -0.14 15.28
N SER A 141 9.46 -0.95 15.22
CA SER A 141 10.78 -0.49 14.82
C SER A 141 10.92 -0.40 13.30
N LEU A 142 11.41 0.74 12.83
CA LEU A 142 11.85 0.92 11.45
C LEU A 142 13.30 0.48 11.30
N ASN A 143 13.58 -0.46 10.40
CA ASN A 143 14.91 -0.98 10.14
C ASN A 143 15.26 -0.84 8.65
N GLU A 144 16.53 -0.67 8.32
CA GLU A 144 16.98 -0.58 6.91
C GLU A 144 16.80 -1.94 6.19
N ASP A 145 16.90 -3.05 6.94
CA ASP A 145 16.77 -4.42 6.44
C ASP A 145 16.12 -5.34 7.50
N PHE A 146 16.04 -6.64 7.19
CA PHE A 146 15.47 -7.66 8.08
C PHE A 146 16.48 -8.20 9.12
N GLY A 147 17.76 -7.83 9.05
CA GLY A 147 18.81 -8.45 9.87
C GLY A 147 18.83 -9.96 9.65
N ASP A 148 18.75 -10.74 10.73
CA ASP A 148 18.71 -12.21 10.69
C ASP A 148 17.29 -12.79 10.50
N GLU A 149 16.26 -11.94 10.40
CA GLU A 149 14.88 -12.39 10.19
C GLU A 149 14.70 -12.95 8.78
N PRO A 150 14.19 -14.19 8.63
CA PRO A 150 13.93 -14.76 7.32
C PRO A 150 12.78 -14.06 6.62
N PHE A 151 12.92 -13.81 5.32
CA PHE A 151 11.92 -13.15 4.50
C PHE A 151 11.77 -13.78 3.12
N SER A 152 10.61 -13.56 2.51
CA SER A 152 10.35 -13.85 1.10
C SER A 152 10.43 -12.57 0.28
N SER A 153 10.96 -12.66 -0.94
CA SER A 153 11.06 -11.54 -1.89
C SER A 153 10.09 -11.76 -3.04
N VAL A 154 9.17 -10.83 -3.25
CA VAL A 154 8.07 -10.95 -4.22
C VAL A 154 8.21 -9.91 -5.31
N ALA A 155 8.50 -10.39 -6.54
CA ALA A 155 8.52 -9.55 -7.74
C ALA A 155 7.10 -9.30 -8.24
N MET A 156 6.81 -8.05 -8.61
CA MET A 156 5.52 -7.62 -9.16
C MET A 156 5.72 -6.85 -10.46
N LYS A 157 4.78 -7.04 -11.39
CA LYS A 157 4.61 -6.22 -12.60
C LYS A 157 3.44 -5.25 -12.39
N PRO A 158 3.27 -4.24 -13.25
CA PRO A 158 2.06 -3.42 -13.23
C PRO A 158 0.80 -4.29 -13.27
N GLY A 159 -0.11 -4.05 -12.32
CA GLY A 159 -1.33 -4.85 -12.12
C GLY A 159 -1.20 -6.03 -11.16
N ASP A 160 0.03 -6.43 -10.80
CA ASP A 160 0.26 -7.43 -9.74
C ASP A 160 0.22 -6.77 -8.37
N ALA A 161 -0.19 -7.55 -7.36
CA ALA A 161 -0.23 -7.13 -5.98
C ALA A 161 0.30 -8.20 -5.02
N VAL A 162 0.66 -7.76 -3.83
CA VAL A 162 0.78 -8.63 -2.66
C VAL A 162 -0.30 -8.22 -1.68
N LEU A 163 -1.10 -9.19 -1.25
CA LEU A 163 -2.05 -9.06 -0.15
C LEU A 163 -1.39 -9.66 1.10
N TYR A 164 -1.38 -8.94 2.22
CA TYR A 164 -0.69 -9.38 3.44
C TYR A 164 -1.35 -8.81 4.70
N GLN A 165 -1.13 -9.47 5.85
CA GLN A 165 -1.52 -8.95 7.16
C GLN A 165 -0.46 -7.93 7.64
N GLY A 166 -0.71 -6.64 7.38
CA GLY A 166 0.25 -5.57 7.62
C GLY A 166 0.67 -5.43 9.07
N VAL A 167 -0.25 -5.68 10.01
CA VAL A 167 0.03 -5.63 11.47
C VAL A 167 0.93 -6.78 11.92
N LYS A 168 0.77 -7.98 11.33
CA LYS A 168 1.46 -9.20 11.75
C LYS A 168 2.76 -9.48 11.01
N ARG A 169 2.92 -8.97 9.79
CA ARG A 169 4.08 -9.27 8.96
C ARG A 169 4.94 -8.04 8.74
N ARG A 170 6.19 -8.12 9.17
CA ARG A 170 7.16 -7.10 8.79
C ARG A 170 7.37 -7.14 7.29
N HIS A 171 7.42 -5.97 6.68
CA HIS A 171 7.58 -5.86 5.24
C HIS A 171 8.32 -4.59 4.87
N GLY A 172 8.88 -4.56 3.67
CA GLY A 172 9.65 -3.43 3.17
C GLY A 172 10.16 -3.67 1.75
N ARG A 173 10.89 -2.70 1.23
CA ARG A 173 11.66 -2.78 -0.02
C ARG A 173 13.08 -2.39 0.31
N ILE A 174 13.90 -3.37 0.68
CA ILE A 174 15.24 -3.15 1.20
C ILE A 174 16.26 -2.84 0.10
N GLU A 175 15.99 -3.28 -1.12
CA GLU A 175 16.83 -2.97 -2.27
C GLU A 175 16.47 -1.56 -2.79
N PRO A 176 17.48 -0.77 -3.21
CA PRO A 176 17.23 0.53 -3.81
C PRO A 176 16.38 0.41 -5.07
N ASN A 177 15.38 1.30 -5.23
CA ASN A 177 14.55 1.36 -6.43
C ASN A 177 15.42 1.50 -7.69
N PRO A 178 15.40 0.50 -8.60
CA PRO A 178 16.24 0.52 -9.80
C PRO A 178 15.74 1.47 -10.88
N ASN A 179 14.44 1.86 -10.81
CA ASN A 179 13.80 2.71 -11.81
C ASN A 179 14.04 4.18 -11.51
N GLY A 180 13.91 5.05 -12.50
CA GLY A 180 13.86 6.49 -12.31
C GLY A 180 12.78 6.89 -11.31
N TRP A 181 11.63 6.21 -11.39
CA TRP A 181 10.55 6.25 -10.39
C TRP A 181 9.71 4.96 -10.45
N SER A 182 9.05 4.65 -9.33
CA SER A 182 8.10 3.53 -9.20
C SER A 182 6.82 4.01 -8.53
N ALA A 183 5.66 3.69 -9.13
CA ALA A 183 4.35 4.07 -8.62
C ALA A 183 3.59 2.86 -8.08
N HIS A 184 3.09 3.00 -6.86
CA HIS A 184 2.33 1.97 -6.15
C HIS A 184 1.08 2.55 -5.52
N LEU A 185 0.04 1.70 -5.38
CA LEU A 185 -1.17 1.99 -4.63
C LEU A 185 -1.26 1.04 -3.45
N PHE A 186 -1.41 1.60 -2.27
CA PHE A 186 -1.58 0.88 -1.02
C PHE A 186 -3.03 1.00 -0.59
N LEU A 187 -3.68 -0.14 -0.35
CA LEU A 187 -5.09 -0.25 -0.04
C LEU A 187 -5.25 -1.06 1.24
N GLN A 188 -6.05 -0.57 2.17
CA GLN A 188 -6.10 -1.09 3.53
C GLN A 188 -7.53 -1.44 3.95
N TRP A 189 -7.68 -2.54 4.67
CA TRP A 189 -8.94 -3.02 5.22
C TRP A 189 -8.79 -3.48 6.66
N VAL A 190 -9.91 -3.50 7.37
CA VAL A 190 -10.05 -4.08 8.70
C VAL A 190 -11.23 -5.06 8.71
N GLU A 191 -11.20 -6.06 9.59
CA GLU A 191 -12.30 -7.02 9.71
C GLU A 191 -13.55 -6.40 10.32
N ARG A 192 -14.72 -6.66 9.73
CA ARG A 192 -16.01 -6.32 10.31
C ARG A 192 -16.24 -7.11 11.60
N GLY A 193 -16.45 -6.42 12.72
CA GLY A 193 -16.56 -7.03 14.04
C GLY A 193 -15.24 -7.48 14.65
N GLY A 194 -14.10 -7.27 13.97
CA GLY A 194 -12.75 -7.54 14.47
C GLY A 194 -12.23 -6.46 15.42
N ALA A 195 -11.04 -6.72 15.98
CA ALA A 195 -10.40 -5.85 16.96
C ALA A 195 -10.09 -4.43 16.40
N HIS A 196 -9.88 -4.33 15.09
CA HIS A 196 -9.48 -3.08 14.42
C HIS A 196 -10.63 -2.38 13.68
N MET A 197 -11.89 -2.84 13.81
CA MET A 197 -13.05 -2.28 13.11
C MET A 197 -13.23 -0.77 13.33
N GLY A 198 -12.79 -0.24 14.48
CA GLY A 198 -12.85 1.19 14.78
C GLY A 198 -12.07 2.10 13.83
N HIS A 199 -11.15 1.53 13.03
CA HIS A 199 -10.37 2.24 12.03
C HIS A 199 -10.99 2.21 10.62
N ALA A 200 -12.17 1.57 10.45
CA ALA A 200 -12.87 1.55 9.16
C ALA A 200 -13.16 2.97 8.65
N PHE A 201 -13.10 3.16 7.32
CA PHE A 201 -13.40 4.41 6.62
C PHE A 201 -12.54 5.60 7.06
N ASP A 202 -11.29 5.34 7.50
CA ASP A 202 -10.35 6.36 8.00
C ASP A 202 -10.94 7.24 9.12
N ALA A 203 -11.73 6.62 9.99
CA ALA A 203 -12.53 7.31 11.00
C ALA A 203 -11.70 8.17 11.96
N GLU A 204 -10.42 7.80 12.20
CA GLU A 204 -9.50 8.60 13.02
C GLU A 204 -9.13 9.93 12.36
N LEU A 205 -8.77 9.89 11.07
CA LEU A 205 -8.45 11.10 10.30
C LEU A 205 -9.66 12.03 10.22
N LEU A 206 -10.84 11.47 9.92
CA LEU A 206 -12.08 12.24 9.82
C LEU A 206 -12.47 12.90 11.14
N ARG A 207 -12.25 12.23 12.27
CA ARG A 207 -12.46 12.82 13.60
C ARG A 207 -11.49 13.95 13.88
N ALA A 208 -10.19 13.74 13.63
CA ALA A 208 -9.16 14.74 13.82
C ALA A 208 -9.40 16.00 12.98
N GLN A 209 -9.85 15.84 11.73
CA GLN A 209 -10.23 16.96 10.86
C GLN A 209 -11.44 17.71 11.41
N ALA A 210 -12.49 17.01 11.83
CA ALA A 210 -13.68 17.62 12.40
C ALA A 210 -13.43 18.36 13.74
N GLU A 211 -12.44 17.92 14.51
CA GLU A 211 -12.01 18.59 15.75
C GLU A 211 -11.13 19.82 15.44
N GLY A 212 -10.24 19.75 14.44
CA GLY A 212 -9.40 20.87 14.01
C GLY A 212 -10.18 22.00 13.34
N GLU A 213 -11.31 21.73 12.70
CA GLU A 213 -12.21 22.74 12.13
C GLU A 213 -13.06 23.46 13.19
N ARG A 214 -13.09 22.95 14.42
CA ARG A 214 -13.85 23.55 15.56
C ARG A 214 -12.97 24.38 16.51
N ALA A 215 -11.66 24.37 16.31
CA ALA A 215 -10.69 25.14 17.09
C ALA A 215 -10.24 26.41 16.36
#